data_ff612308b4973a1ae973e3335de76c34
#
_entry.id   ff612308b4973a1ae973e3335de76c34
#
_cell.length_a   1.000
_cell.length_b   1.000
_cell.length_c   1.000
_cell.angle_alpha   90.00
_cell.angle_beta   90.00
_cell.angle_gamma   90.00
#
_symmetry.space_group_name_H-M   'P 1'
#
loop_
_entity.id
_entity.type
_entity.pdbx_description
1 polymer ?
#
loop_
_entity_poly.entity_id
_entity_poly.type
_entity_poly.pdbx_seq_one_letter_code
_entity_poly.pdbx_strand_id
1 'polypeptide(L)'
;MITLKNWQESISELTENKVELPQYNVADLKEKGQKAPVWIHFGGGNLYRGFHGEIAQRLANQGELSSGVVVCETFDNEVVEKAYKAYHNDFLEVVMHEDGSLDKRLIAATAASFYCNPADKDNFSQVIGYFENPALQFTTFTITEKGYALKDPAGSFFPVVVNDIKNGPVAAAHTISIVTALLYKRFLAGEFPIAMVSTDNFSQNGQRFQDSILTIAAEWEKAGFVSKDFLAYLNNPEKVSFPWSMIDRITPNPSTTVEETLTKEGFSDMEIIHTSKGTNIAAFANTEVIHYLVLEDAFPNGRPALEKAGVMLTDRETVDKADVMKVTTCLNPLHTALAVTGCLLGYTSIASEMKDEDLVGLIKGIGYQEGLPVVANPGIIDPKQFIDELLQKRLPNPNIPDAPQRIASDTSQKVAIRFGETIKRYEEQADKSAADLVYIPVAIAAWLRYLLAVDDKGQAFTPSPDPLLSDLQAQLAGITLGEQSSEKIHQAVKTILANETIFGSDLYQAGLGEKIEGILKEMLVGIDAVRNTIHAYVTKGGNN
;
A
#
# COMPACT_ATOMS: atom_id res chain seq x y z
N MET A 1 -36.16 -5.78 -3.74
CA MET A 1 -35.20 -5.03 -2.88
C MET A 1 -34.12 -6.03 -2.48
N ILE A 2 -32.89 -5.78 -2.85
CA ILE A 2 -31.77 -6.72 -2.70
C ILE A 2 -31.14 -6.51 -1.32
N THR A 3 -30.94 -7.58 -0.55
CA THR A 3 -30.15 -7.58 0.69
C THR A 3 -29.05 -8.63 0.62
N LEU A 4 -27.85 -8.28 1.06
CA LEU A 4 -26.75 -9.26 1.12
C LEU A 4 -26.95 -10.32 2.21
N LYS A 5 -27.78 -10.05 3.20
CA LYS A 5 -28.11 -11.03 4.26
C LYS A 5 -28.78 -12.31 3.71
N ASN A 6 -29.59 -12.16 2.66
CA ASN A 6 -30.32 -13.26 2.01
C ASN A 6 -30.16 -13.17 0.48
N TRP A 7 -28.96 -12.93 -0.01
CA TRP A 7 -28.72 -12.71 -1.43
C TRP A 7 -29.19 -13.88 -2.32
N GLN A 8 -29.23 -15.10 -1.77
CA GLN A 8 -29.74 -16.27 -2.48
C GLN A 8 -31.22 -16.14 -2.89
N GLU A 9 -31.98 -15.31 -2.20
CA GLU A 9 -33.38 -15.03 -2.53
C GLU A 9 -33.53 -13.97 -3.64
N SER A 10 -32.44 -13.26 -3.95
CA SER A 10 -32.40 -12.14 -4.92
C SER A 10 -31.49 -12.42 -6.14
N ILE A 11 -31.30 -13.68 -6.52
CA ILE A 11 -30.39 -14.06 -7.63
C ILE A 11 -30.80 -13.40 -8.95
N SER A 12 -32.10 -13.31 -9.24
CA SER A 12 -32.60 -12.69 -10.48
C SER A 12 -32.26 -11.20 -10.51
N GLU A 13 -32.55 -10.48 -9.44
CA GLU A 13 -32.27 -9.04 -9.32
C GLU A 13 -30.76 -8.74 -9.33
N LEU A 14 -29.95 -9.59 -8.68
CA LEU A 14 -28.50 -9.49 -8.72
C LEU A 14 -27.96 -9.66 -10.14
N THR A 15 -28.49 -10.63 -10.88
CA THR A 15 -28.12 -10.88 -12.28
C THR A 15 -28.55 -9.73 -13.19
N GLU A 16 -29.75 -9.17 -13.01
CA GLU A 16 -30.23 -7.98 -13.73
C GLU A 16 -29.32 -6.77 -13.48
N ASN A 17 -28.81 -6.62 -12.26
CA ASN A 17 -27.83 -5.59 -11.87
C ASN A 17 -26.39 -5.94 -12.22
N LYS A 18 -26.16 -7.01 -13.03
CA LYS A 18 -24.85 -7.47 -13.51
C LYS A 18 -23.87 -7.77 -12.38
N VAL A 19 -24.35 -8.30 -11.26
CA VAL A 19 -23.48 -8.79 -10.19
C VAL A 19 -22.96 -10.17 -10.56
N GLU A 20 -21.65 -10.33 -10.55
CA GLU A 20 -21.00 -11.64 -10.72
C GLU A 20 -21.24 -12.48 -9.45
N LEU A 21 -21.84 -13.65 -9.63
CA LEU A 21 -22.20 -14.55 -8.54
C LEU A 21 -21.20 -15.70 -8.38
N PRO A 22 -21.08 -16.30 -7.17
CA PRO A 22 -20.26 -17.49 -6.92
C PRO A 22 -20.69 -18.66 -7.83
N GLN A 23 -19.71 -19.40 -8.39
CA GLN A 23 -19.92 -20.53 -9.30
C GLN A 23 -19.59 -21.87 -8.64
N TYR A 24 -19.67 -21.97 -7.31
CA TYR A 24 -19.37 -23.16 -6.52
C TYR A 24 -20.41 -23.33 -5.40
N ASN A 25 -20.35 -24.47 -4.72
CA ASN A 25 -21.20 -24.68 -3.55
C ASN A 25 -20.65 -23.88 -2.33
N VAL A 26 -21.25 -22.72 -2.09
CA VAL A 26 -20.83 -21.78 -1.03
C VAL A 26 -20.91 -22.43 0.35
N ALA A 27 -21.99 -23.17 0.63
CA ALA A 27 -22.19 -23.82 1.93
C ALA A 27 -21.11 -24.87 2.23
N ASP A 28 -20.78 -25.70 1.24
CA ASP A 28 -19.74 -26.73 1.35
C ASP A 28 -18.35 -26.10 1.56
N LEU A 29 -18.01 -25.06 0.79
CA LEU A 29 -16.73 -24.36 0.91
C LEU A 29 -16.57 -23.72 2.30
N LYS A 30 -17.62 -23.08 2.80
CA LYS A 30 -17.63 -22.46 4.14
C LYS A 30 -17.53 -23.50 5.25
N GLU A 31 -18.30 -24.59 5.17
CA GLU A 31 -18.22 -25.68 6.15
C GLU A 31 -16.80 -26.26 6.25
N LYS A 32 -16.15 -26.51 5.11
CA LYS A 32 -14.76 -26.99 5.08
C LYS A 32 -13.80 -25.97 5.70
N GLY A 33 -13.96 -24.67 5.40
CA GLY A 33 -13.16 -23.60 5.98
C GLY A 33 -13.33 -23.46 7.49
N GLN A 34 -14.55 -23.63 8.00
CA GLN A 34 -14.82 -23.63 9.43
C GLN A 34 -14.22 -24.81 10.18
N LYS A 35 -14.04 -25.96 9.52
CA LYS A 35 -13.45 -27.17 10.11
C LYS A 35 -11.93 -27.18 10.01
N ALA A 36 -11.37 -26.90 8.84
CA ALA A 36 -9.95 -27.03 8.55
C ALA A 36 -9.53 -26.06 7.44
N PRO A 37 -9.38 -24.77 7.73
CA PRO A 37 -8.98 -23.79 6.74
C PRO A 37 -7.55 -24.06 6.26
N VAL A 38 -7.31 -23.91 4.96
CA VAL A 38 -5.96 -23.89 4.39
C VAL A 38 -5.35 -22.48 4.41
N TRP A 39 -6.17 -21.47 4.50
CA TRP A 39 -5.81 -20.06 4.46
C TRP A 39 -6.51 -19.27 5.57
N ILE A 40 -5.73 -18.58 6.40
CA ILE A 40 -6.21 -17.58 7.37
C ILE A 40 -5.68 -16.21 6.96
N HIS A 41 -6.52 -15.18 7.03
CA HIS A 41 -6.14 -13.81 6.76
C HIS A 41 -6.27 -12.95 8.03
N PHE A 42 -5.24 -12.17 8.35
CA PHE A 42 -5.24 -11.21 9.46
C PHE A 42 -5.40 -9.78 8.92
N GLY A 43 -6.44 -9.09 9.40
CA GLY A 43 -6.83 -7.75 8.95
C GLY A 43 -8.11 -7.77 8.12
N GLY A 44 -9.27 -7.65 8.76
CA GLY A 44 -10.59 -7.72 8.12
C GLY A 44 -11.03 -6.44 7.38
N GLY A 45 -10.09 -5.51 7.10
CA GLY A 45 -10.37 -4.23 6.46
C GLY A 45 -10.68 -4.28 4.96
N ASN A 46 -10.69 -3.09 4.35
CA ASN A 46 -11.06 -2.94 2.94
C ASN A 46 -10.09 -3.65 1.99
N LEU A 47 -8.80 -3.77 2.34
CA LEU A 47 -7.83 -4.44 1.46
C LEU A 47 -8.09 -5.95 1.35
N TYR A 48 -8.50 -6.63 2.43
CA TYR A 48 -8.95 -8.02 2.29
C TYR A 48 -10.18 -8.11 1.40
N ARG A 49 -11.20 -7.30 1.69
CA ARG A 49 -12.50 -7.38 1.00
C ARG A 49 -12.47 -6.93 -0.45
N GLY A 50 -11.58 -5.98 -0.79
CA GLY A 50 -11.41 -5.49 -2.16
C GLY A 50 -10.24 -6.13 -2.92
N PHE A 51 -9.55 -7.15 -2.37
CA PHE A 51 -8.46 -7.82 -3.08
C PHE A 51 -8.32 -9.30 -2.72
N HIS A 52 -7.93 -9.65 -1.48
CA HIS A 52 -7.68 -11.06 -1.11
C HIS A 52 -8.96 -11.90 -1.18
N GLY A 53 -10.10 -11.32 -0.81
CA GLY A 53 -11.41 -11.96 -0.96
C GLY A 53 -11.75 -12.28 -2.41
N GLU A 54 -11.39 -11.40 -3.35
CA GLU A 54 -11.53 -11.63 -4.79
C GLU A 54 -10.63 -12.78 -5.27
N ILE A 55 -9.37 -12.81 -4.84
CA ILE A 55 -8.44 -13.90 -5.15
C ILE A 55 -9.03 -15.24 -4.67
N ALA A 56 -9.50 -15.30 -3.42
CA ALA A 56 -10.15 -16.49 -2.88
C ALA A 56 -11.39 -16.90 -3.68
N GLN A 57 -12.23 -15.94 -4.08
CA GLN A 57 -13.43 -16.15 -4.89
C GLN A 57 -13.07 -16.72 -6.27
N ARG A 58 -12.07 -16.18 -6.95
CA ARG A 58 -11.60 -16.67 -8.24
C ARG A 58 -11.08 -18.11 -8.17
N LEU A 59 -10.31 -18.42 -7.12
CA LEU A 59 -9.82 -19.78 -6.87
C LEU A 59 -10.98 -20.74 -6.58
N ALA A 60 -11.96 -20.33 -5.79
CA ALA A 60 -13.13 -21.13 -5.49
C ALA A 60 -13.97 -21.41 -6.75
N ASN A 61 -14.20 -20.41 -7.61
CA ASN A 61 -14.89 -20.55 -8.88
C ASN A 61 -14.21 -21.54 -9.84
N GLN A 62 -12.88 -21.69 -9.73
CA GLN A 62 -12.09 -22.62 -10.54
C GLN A 62 -11.87 -23.98 -9.87
N GLY A 63 -12.40 -24.19 -8.66
CA GLY A 63 -12.19 -25.42 -7.89
C GLY A 63 -10.78 -25.58 -7.30
N GLU A 64 -10.01 -24.49 -7.25
CA GLU A 64 -8.61 -24.48 -6.75
C GLU A 64 -8.50 -24.13 -5.27
N LEU A 65 -9.60 -23.71 -4.63
CA LEU A 65 -9.67 -23.46 -3.18
C LEU A 65 -10.48 -24.58 -2.51
N SER A 66 -9.81 -25.40 -1.72
CA SER A 66 -10.44 -26.57 -1.06
C SER A 66 -11.31 -26.22 0.15
N SER A 67 -11.09 -25.07 0.78
CA SER A 67 -11.82 -24.59 1.96
C SER A 67 -11.89 -23.07 1.97
N GLY A 68 -12.97 -22.49 2.46
CA GLY A 68 -13.11 -21.03 2.55
C GLY A 68 -12.11 -20.40 3.50
N VAL A 69 -11.79 -19.14 3.26
CA VAL A 69 -10.83 -18.35 4.05
C VAL A 69 -11.41 -18.01 5.42
N VAL A 70 -10.60 -18.10 6.46
CA VAL A 70 -10.94 -17.57 7.78
C VAL A 70 -10.28 -16.20 7.96
N VAL A 71 -11.07 -15.20 8.37
CA VAL A 71 -10.59 -13.84 8.62
C VAL A 71 -10.44 -13.60 10.11
N CYS A 72 -9.29 -13.09 10.52
CA CYS A 72 -8.97 -12.69 11.88
C CYS A 72 -8.76 -11.18 11.95
N GLU A 73 -9.54 -10.48 12.76
CA GLU A 73 -9.39 -9.07 13.06
C GLU A 73 -8.79 -8.91 14.47
N THR A 74 -7.75 -8.10 14.62
CA THR A 74 -7.08 -7.92 15.91
C THR A 74 -7.32 -6.54 16.53
N PHE A 75 -7.76 -5.58 15.72
CA PHE A 75 -7.91 -4.19 16.16
C PHE A 75 -9.35 -3.82 16.48
N ASP A 76 -10.30 -4.06 15.58
CA ASP A 76 -11.66 -3.55 15.67
C ASP A 76 -12.71 -4.66 15.54
N ASN A 77 -13.26 -5.10 16.68
CA ASN A 77 -14.29 -6.14 16.70
C ASN A 77 -15.57 -5.73 15.94
N GLU A 78 -15.88 -4.43 15.85
CA GLU A 78 -17.07 -4.00 15.12
C GLU A 78 -16.98 -4.32 13.63
N VAL A 79 -15.77 -4.41 13.07
CA VAL A 79 -15.57 -4.89 11.69
C VAL A 79 -16.07 -6.32 11.54
N VAL A 80 -15.71 -7.22 12.47
CA VAL A 80 -16.18 -8.62 12.46
C VAL A 80 -17.70 -8.70 12.56
N GLU A 81 -18.28 -7.99 13.53
CA GLU A 81 -19.70 -8.09 13.79
C GLU A 81 -20.56 -7.44 12.70
N LYS A 82 -20.15 -6.25 12.20
CA LYS A 82 -20.99 -5.42 11.32
C LYS A 82 -20.69 -5.59 9.83
N ALA A 83 -19.45 -5.97 9.43
CA ALA A 83 -19.09 -6.12 8.03
C ALA A 83 -19.01 -7.59 7.56
N TYR A 84 -18.89 -8.54 8.48
CA TYR A 84 -18.81 -9.96 8.16
C TYR A 84 -19.99 -10.76 8.72
N LYS A 85 -20.10 -10.92 10.03
CA LYS A 85 -21.13 -11.78 10.65
C LYS A 85 -22.55 -11.32 10.31
N ALA A 86 -22.79 -10.01 10.23
CA ALA A 86 -24.10 -9.45 9.86
C ALA A 86 -24.56 -9.91 8.47
N TYR A 87 -23.64 -10.34 7.60
CA TYR A 87 -23.88 -10.77 6.22
C TYR A 87 -23.40 -12.21 5.96
N HIS A 88 -23.32 -13.05 6.99
CA HIS A 88 -22.85 -14.44 6.88
C HIS A 88 -21.45 -14.57 6.27
N ASN A 89 -20.58 -13.58 6.48
CA ASN A 89 -19.24 -13.40 5.91
C ASN A 89 -19.23 -13.20 4.37
N ASP A 90 -20.33 -12.83 3.77
CA ASP A 90 -20.44 -12.42 2.38
C ASP A 90 -20.36 -10.89 2.27
N PHE A 91 -19.87 -10.38 1.17
CA PHE A 91 -19.78 -8.94 0.90
C PHE A 91 -19.75 -8.67 -0.60
N LEU A 92 -20.06 -7.42 -0.99
CA LEU A 92 -20.00 -7.00 -2.37
C LEU A 92 -18.66 -6.31 -2.63
N GLU A 93 -17.86 -6.81 -3.58
CA GLU A 93 -16.76 -6.07 -4.17
C GLU A 93 -17.29 -5.19 -5.29
N VAL A 94 -16.88 -3.93 -5.30
CA VAL A 94 -17.24 -2.94 -6.32
C VAL A 94 -15.97 -2.36 -6.94
N VAL A 95 -15.70 -2.70 -8.18
CA VAL A 95 -14.56 -2.18 -8.94
C VAL A 95 -14.98 -0.91 -9.66
N MET A 96 -14.29 0.19 -9.38
CA MET A 96 -14.58 1.52 -9.92
C MET A 96 -13.70 1.79 -11.13
N HIS A 97 -14.32 2.06 -12.27
CA HIS A 97 -13.64 2.43 -13.51
C HIS A 97 -13.48 3.95 -13.66
N GLU A 98 -12.53 4.37 -14.47
CA GLU A 98 -12.25 5.78 -14.77
C GLU A 98 -13.39 6.49 -15.51
N ASP A 99 -14.24 5.75 -16.22
CA ASP A 99 -15.43 6.26 -16.90
C ASP A 99 -16.66 6.37 -15.99
N GLY A 100 -16.52 5.99 -14.71
CA GLY A 100 -17.56 5.98 -13.70
C GLY A 100 -18.43 4.72 -13.68
N SER A 101 -18.17 3.74 -14.55
CA SER A 101 -18.84 2.44 -14.48
C SER A 101 -18.36 1.61 -13.29
N LEU A 102 -19.21 0.67 -12.83
CA LEU A 102 -18.95 -0.19 -11.68
C LEU A 102 -19.11 -1.65 -12.08
N ASP A 103 -18.05 -2.45 -11.88
CA ASP A 103 -18.20 -3.90 -11.86
C ASP A 103 -18.52 -4.36 -10.43
N LYS A 104 -19.44 -5.29 -10.30
CA LYS A 104 -19.91 -5.79 -9.00
C LYS A 104 -19.74 -7.29 -8.91
N ARG A 105 -19.16 -7.75 -7.82
CA ARG A 105 -18.92 -9.17 -7.58
C ARG A 105 -19.34 -9.53 -6.14
N LEU A 106 -20.16 -10.56 -6.01
CA LEU A 106 -20.50 -11.11 -4.70
C LEU A 106 -19.39 -12.06 -4.24
N ILE A 107 -18.72 -11.70 -3.16
CA ILE A 107 -17.65 -12.49 -2.56
C ILE A 107 -18.24 -13.33 -1.43
N ALA A 108 -18.18 -14.65 -1.58
CA ALA A 108 -18.72 -15.63 -0.61
C ALA A 108 -17.68 -16.71 -0.22
N ALA A 109 -16.41 -16.51 -0.55
CA ALA A 109 -15.33 -17.44 -0.23
C ALA A 109 -14.78 -17.29 1.20
N THR A 110 -15.31 -16.36 2.01
CA THR A 110 -14.96 -16.22 3.42
C THR A 110 -15.83 -17.15 4.28
N ALA A 111 -15.20 -18.11 4.95
CA ALA A 111 -15.91 -19.14 5.72
C ALA A 111 -16.33 -18.67 7.10
N ALA A 112 -15.48 -17.91 7.76
CA ALA A 112 -15.71 -17.41 9.11
C ALA A 112 -14.88 -16.16 9.37
N SER A 113 -15.26 -15.38 10.38
CA SER A 113 -14.52 -14.22 10.85
C SER A 113 -14.50 -14.20 12.38
N PHE A 114 -13.34 -13.82 12.95
CA PHE A 114 -13.10 -13.82 14.38
C PHE A 114 -12.41 -12.54 14.83
N TYR A 115 -12.83 -12.04 16.00
CA TYR A 115 -12.00 -11.10 16.74
C TYR A 115 -10.91 -11.87 17.46
N CYS A 116 -9.70 -11.82 16.90
CA CYS A 116 -8.54 -12.61 17.35
C CYS A 116 -7.82 -11.87 18.50
N ASN A 117 -8.39 -11.95 19.68
CA ASN A 117 -7.86 -11.34 20.90
C ASN A 117 -7.95 -12.34 22.06
N PRO A 118 -6.85 -12.61 22.82
CA PRO A 118 -6.87 -13.52 23.96
C PRO A 118 -7.87 -13.17 25.07
N ALA A 119 -8.32 -11.92 25.14
CA ALA A 119 -9.39 -11.52 26.05
C ALA A 119 -10.76 -12.07 25.64
N ASP A 120 -10.97 -12.34 24.36
CA ASP A 120 -12.15 -13.04 23.82
C ASP A 120 -11.82 -14.53 23.70
N LYS A 121 -12.00 -15.25 24.81
CA LYS A 121 -11.56 -16.64 24.95
C LYS A 121 -12.19 -17.58 23.94
N ASP A 122 -13.47 -17.38 23.61
CA ASP A 122 -14.21 -18.29 22.73
C ASP A 122 -13.72 -18.16 21.29
N ASN A 123 -13.65 -16.94 20.76
CA ASN A 123 -13.13 -16.67 19.42
C ASN A 123 -11.64 -17.05 19.32
N PHE A 124 -10.84 -16.68 20.31
CA PHE A 124 -9.40 -16.99 20.31
C PHE A 124 -9.11 -18.48 20.35
N SER A 125 -9.91 -19.26 21.11
CA SER A 125 -9.81 -20.73 21.17
C SER A 125 -10.06 -21.38 19.80
N GLN A 126 -11.01 -20.87 19.02
CA GLN A 126 -11.25 -21.35 17.66
C GLN A 126 -10.02 -21.10 16.75
N VAL A 127 -9.44 -19.90 16.81
CA VAL A 127 -8.26 -19.57 16.02
C VAL A 127 -7.05 -20.42 16.45
N ILE A 128 -6.87 -20.68 17.75
CA ILE A 128 -5.84 -21.61 18.23
C ILE A 128 -6.03 -22.99 17.57
N GLY A 129 -7.27 -23.53 17.57
CA GLY A 129 -7.57 -24.82 16.96
C GLY A 129 -7.20 -24.90 15.47
N TYR A 130 -7.34 -23.80 14.73
CA TYR A 130 -6.87 -23.74 13.34
C TYR A 130 -5.35 -23.76 13.23
N PHE A 131 -4.63 -23.07 14.10
CA PHE A 131 -3.17 -23.10 14.11
C PHE A 131 -2.59 -24.45 14.54
N GLU A 132 -3.29 -25.18 15.40
CA GLU A 132 -2.95 -26.54 15.79
C GLU A 132 -3.26 -27.58 14.70
N ASN A 133 -4.05 -27.21 13.68
CA ASN A 133 -4.41 -28.10 12.58
C ASN A 133 -3.30 -28.14 11.50
N PRO A 134 -2.82 -29.33 11.13
CA PRO A 134 -1.79 -29.46 10.07
C PRO A 134 -2.30 -29.03 8.67
N ALA A 135 -3.62 -28.98 8.45
CA ALA A 135 -4.19 -28.54 7.17
C ALA A 135 -3.95 -27.06 6.85
N LEU A 136 -3.71 -26.22 7.85
CA LEU A 136 -3.40 -24.81 7.65
C LEU A 136 -2.06 -24.67 6.92
N GLN A 137 -2.11 -24.12 5.71
CA GLN A 137 -0.96 -23.99 4.81
C GLN A 137 -0.26 -22.64 4.98
N PHE A 138 -1.02 -21.56 5.01
CA PHE A 138 -0.46 -20.22 5.08
C PHE A 138 -1.42 -19.22 5.70
N THR A 139 -0.83 -18.09 6.10
CA THR A 139 -1.57 -16.90 6.54
C THR A 139 -1.15 -15.69 5.71
N THR A 140 -2.09 -14.76 5.49
CA THR A 140 -1.82 -13.46 4.88
C THR A 140 -2.16 -12.33 5.85
N PHE A 141 -1.47 -11.19 5.72
CA PHE A 141 -1.61 -10.06 6.65
C PHE A 141 -1.82 -8.75 5.92
N THR A 142 -2.82 -8.00 6.35
CA THR A 142 -3.06 -6.59 5.99
C THR A 142 -3.37 -5.79 7.26
N ILE A 143 -2.33 -5.56 8.07
CA ILE A 143 -2.41 -4.93 9.40
C ILE A 143 -1.75 -3.55 9.44
N THR A 144 -1.41 -3.01 8.28
CA THR A 144 -0.65 -1.78 8.04
C THR A 144 0.81 -1.85 8.54
N GLU A 145 1.69 -1.04 7.99
CA GLU A 145 3.10 -1.00 8.40
C GLU A 145 3.27 -0.81 9.93
N LYS A 146 2.40 -0.01 10.54
CA LYS A 146 2.44 0.24 11.99
C LYS A 146 2.14 -1.00 12.82
N GLY A 147 1.37 -1.93 12.30
CA GLY A 147 1.02 -3.18 12.98
C GLY A 147 2.22 -4.11 13.22
N TYR A 148 3.30 -3.96 12.45
CA TYR A 148 4.54 -4.73 12.62
C TYR A 148 5.52 -4.08 13.60
N ALA A 149 5.38 -2.79 13.88
CA ALA A 149 6.31 -2.05 14.72
C ALA A 149 6.16 -2.45 16.20
N LEU A 150 7.26 -2.83 16.83
CA LEU A 150 7.33 -3.16 18.25
C LEU A 150 7.85 -2.02 19.10
N LYS A 151 8.52 -1.04 18.48
CA LYS A 151 9.24 0.04 19.11
C LYS A 151 8.85 1.38 18.52
N ASP A 152 8.96 2.42 19.32
CA ASP A 152 8.84 3.78 18.90
C ASP A 152 10.10 4.26 18.10
N PRO A 153 10.08 5.45 17.50
CA PRO A 153 11.25 6.00 16.78
C PRO A 153 12.49 6.20 17.66
N ALA A 154 12.35 6.28 18.99
CA ALA A 154 13.46 6.36 19.94
C ALA A 154 14.06 4.98 20.26
N GLY A 155 13.49 3.89 19.73
CA GLY A 155 13.97 2.52 19.93
C GLY A 155 13.43 1.83 21.19
N SER A 156 12.51 2.45 21.92
CA SER A 156 11.87 1.87 23.09
C SER A 156 10.65 1.03 22.70
N PHE A 157 10.48 -0.14 23.33
CA PHE A 157 9.27 -0.94 23.10
C PHE A 157 8.00 -0.18 23.50
N PHE A 158 6.95 -0.34 22.71
CA PHE A 158 5.64 0.20 23.08
C PHE A 158 5.15 -0.42 24.40
N PRO A 159 4.40 0.33 25.23
CA PRO A 159 3.91 -0.17 26.53
C PRO A 159 3.15 -1.51 26.44
N VAL A 160 2.37 -1.72 25.40
CA VAL A 160 1.66 -2.99 25.16
C VAL A 160 2.64 -4.12 24.93
N VAL A 161 3.71 -3.91 24.17
CA VAL A 161 4.75 -4.92 23.89
C VAL A 161 5.55 -5.25 25.15
N VAL A 162 5.87 -4.24 25.98
CA VAL A 162 6.52 -4.46 27.31
C VAL A 162 5.66 -5.38 28.18
N ASN A 163 4.34 -5.15 28.21
CA ASN A 163 3.42 -6.01 28.95
C ASN A 163 3.37 -7.43 28.38
N ASP A 164 3.36 -7.58 27.07
CA ASP A 164 3.34 -8.90 26.38
C ASP A 164 4.61 -9.70 26.66
N ILE A 165 5.78 -9.04 26.64
CA ILE A 165 7.06 -9.65 26.99
C ILE A 165 7.04 -10.14 28.45
N LYS A 166 6.51 -9.33 29.36
CA LYS A 166 6.44 -9.64 30.78
C LYS A 166 5.47 -10.78 31.11
N ASN A 167 4.34 -10.86 30.41
CA ASN A 167 3.24 -11.77 30.74
C ASN A 167 3.25 -13.05 29.88
N GLY A 168 4.05 -13.09 28.81
CA GLY A 168 4.21 -14.25 27.95
C GLY A 168 3.02 -14.51 26.99
N PRO A 169 3.02 -15.66 26.31
CA PRO A 169 2.09 -15.95 25.21
C PRO A 169 0.61 -15.95 25.59
N VAL A 170 0.29 -16.18 26.87
CA VAL A 170 -1.11 -16.33 27.33
C VAL A 170 -1.86 -15.01 27.39
N ALA A 171 -1.15 -13.90 27.53
CA ALA A 171 -1.73 -12.58 27.73
C ALA A 171 -1.32 -11.59 26.62
N ALA A 172 -0.95 -12.09 25.45
CA ALA A 172 -0.56 -11.25 24.30
C ALA A 172 -1.68 -10.32 23.87
N ALA A 173 -1.34 -9.05 23.63
CA ALA A 173 -2.29 -8.02 23.23
C ALA A 173 -1.88 -7.30 21.93
N HIS A 174 -0.58 -7.12 21.69
CA HIS A 174 -0.07 -6.59 20.43
C HIS A 174 -0.24 -7.65 19.32
N THR A 175 -0.63 -7.23 18.11
CA THR A 175 -0.91 -8.17 16.99
C THR A 175 0.25 -9.15 16.74
N ILE A 176 1.48 -8.68 16.71
CA ILE A 176 2.66 -9.55 16.52
C ILE A 176 2.82 -10.55 17.68
N SER A 177 2.58 -10.10 18.90
CA SER A 177 2.62 -10.99 20.08
C SER A 177 1.53 -12.07 20.01
N ILE A 178 0.32 -11.70 19.59
CA ILE A 178 -0.81 -12.64 19.38
C ILE A 178 -0.43 -13.69 18.33
N VAL A 179 0.11 -13.25 17.19
CA VAL A 179 0.53 -14.14 16.10
C VAL A 179 1.69 -15.05 16.54
N THR A 180 2.66 -14.53 17.31
CA THR A 180 3.76 -15.33 17.88
C THR A 180 3.22 -16.38 18.86
N ALA A 181 2.20 -16.05 19.65
CA ALA A 181 1.53 -17.00 20.54
C ALA A 181 0.81 -18.11 19.76
N LEU A 182 0.16 -17.79 18.65
CA LEU A 182 -0.48 -18.77 17.76
C LEU A 182 0.57 -19.69 17.11
N LEU A 183 1.71 -19.16 16.66
CA LEU A 183 2.82 -19.97 16.17
C LEU A 183 3.40 -20.87 17.25
N TYR A 184 3.45 -20.41 18.50
CA TYR A 184 3.87 -21.25 19.62
C TYR A 184 2.90 -22.42 19.87
N LYS A 185 1.59 -22.20 19.73
CA LYS A 185 0.57 -23.27 19.78
C LYS A 185 0.79 -24.30 18.65
N ARG A 186 1.06 -23.81 17.43
CA ARG A 186 1.36 -24.67 16.28
C ARG A 186 2.63 -25.50 16.49
N PHE A 187 3.68 -24.89 17.04
CA PHE A 187 4.90 -25.60 17.44
C PHE A 187 4.60 -26.73 18.43
N LEU A 188 3.85 -26.43 19.50
CA LEU A 188 3.50 -27.44 20.53
C LEU A 188 2.62 -28.57 19.98
N ALA A 189 1.79 -28.29 18.98
CA ALA A 189 0.89 -29.27 18.37
C ALA A 189 1.62 -30.28 17.46
N GLY A 190 2.84 -29.98 17.01
CA GLY A 190 3.63 -30.92 16.18
C GLY A 190 4.58 -30.26 15.20
N GLU A 191 4.98 -29.02 15.42
CA GLU A 191 5.90 -28.27 14.54
C GLU A 191 5.45 -28.24 13.08
N PHE A 192 4.14 -28.13 12.85
CA PHE A 192 3.59 -28.16 11.49
C PHE A 192 4.08 -26.95 10.67
N PRO A 193 4.49 -27.17 9.40
CA PRO A 193 4.99 -26.08 8.56
C PRO A 193 3.90 -25.05 8.22
N ILE A 194 4.29 -23.77 8.01
CA ILE A 194 3.39 -22.68 7.65
C ILE A 194 4.13 -21.54 6.94
N ALA A 195 3.49 -20.87 6.00
CA ALA A 195 3.96 -19.59 5.46
C ALA A 195 3.22 -18.41 6.09
N MET A 196 3.97 -17.39 6.52
CA MET A 196 3.48 -16.17 7.16
C MET A 196 3.69 -15.01 6.19
N VAL A 197 2.68 -14.65 5.40
CA VAL A 197 2.81 -13.76 4.25
C VAL A 197 2.31 -12.36 4.61
N SER A 198 3.21 -11.40 4.80
CA SER A 198 2.82 -9.98 4.82
C SER A 198 2.43 -9.54 3.43
N THR A 199 1.25 -8.95 3.27
CA THR A 199 0.79 -8.31 2.03
C THR A 199 0.48 -6.83 2.25
N ASP A 200 1.15 -6.20 3.20
CA ASP A 200 1.11 -4.76 3.42
C ASP A 200 2.11 -4.03 2.50
N ASN A 201 1.75 -2.83 2.09
CA ASN A 201 2.49 -2.07 1.09
C ASN A 201 3.68 -1.30 1.70
N PHE A 202 4.75 -2.02 2.01
CA PHE A 202 6.06 -1.47 2.35
C PHE A 202 7.17 -2.44 1.95
N SER A 203 8.35 -1.91 1.65
CA SER A 203 9.48 -2.69 1.13
C SER A 203 9.98 -3.71 2.14
N GLN A 204 10.35 -4.90 1.64
CA GLN A 204 10.89 -6.01 2.43
C GLN A 204 9.97 -6.44 3.59
N ASN A 205 8.69 -6.43 3.34
CA ASN A 205 7.66 -6.66 4.34
C ASN A 205 7.78 -8.02 5.06
N GLY A 206 8.12 -9.08 4.34
CA GLY A 206 8.35 -10.40 4.92
C GLY A 206 9.54 -10.44 5.88
N GLN A 207 10.63 -9.71 5.59
CA GLN A 207 11.78 -9.60 6.49
C GLN A 207 11.40 -8.88 7.79
N ARG A 208 10.76 -7.71 7.67
CA ARG A 208 10.31 -6.97 8.86
C ARG A 208 9.33 -7.80 9.71
N PHE A 209 8.46 -8.56 9.07
CA PHE A 209 7.55 -9.44 9.78
C PHE A 209 8.30 -10.54 10.55
N GLN A 210 9.24 -11.22 9.90
CA GLN A 210 10.11 -12.21 10.53
C GLN A 210 10.85 -11.63 11.74
N ASP A 211 11.50 -10.48 11.57
CA ASP A 211 12.27 -9.82 12.62
C ASP A 211 11.40 -9.48 13.84
N SER A 212 10.17 -9.06 13.61
CA SER A 212 9.22 -8.72 14.68
C SER A 212 8.77 -9.97 15.45
N ILE A 213 8.43 -11.06 14.77
CA ILE A 213 8.08 -12.35 15.39
C ILE A 213 9.26 -12.88 16.20
N LEU A 214 10.47 -12.91 15.61
CA LEU A 214 11.68 -13.41 16.28
C LEU A 214 12.05 -12.55 17.49
N THR A 215 11.81 -11.23 17.45
CA THR A 215 12.04 -10.34 18.59
C THR A 215 11.15 -10.73 19.77
N ILE A 216 9.85 -10.90 19.57
CA ILE A 216 8.93 -11.34 20.65
C ILE A 216 9.32 -12.73 21.17
N ALA A 217 9.57 -13.68 20.28
CA ALA A 217 9.94 -15.05 20.66
C ALA A 217 11.24 -15.09 21.47
N ALA A 218 12.24 -14.30 21.09
CA ALA A 218 13.51 -14.21 21.82
C ALA A 218 13.34 -13.59 23.22
N GLU A 219 12.51 -12.56 23.36
CA GLU A 219 12.21 -12.00 24.68
C GLU A 219 11.44 -13.00 25.56
N TRP A 220 10.52 -13.78 24.99
CA TRP A 220 9.81 -14.83 25.72
C TRP A 220 10.73 -16.00 26.11
N GLU A 221 11.72 -16.36 25.28
CA GLU A 221 12.73 -17.38 25.62
C GLU A 221 13.60 -16.92 26.80
N LYS A 222 14.09 -15.68 26.76
CA LYS A 222 14.85 -15.09 27.87
C LYS A 222 14.05 -15.06 29.19
N ALA A 223 12.75 -14.84 29.10
CA ALA A 223 11.84 -14.86 30.25
C ALA A 223 11.42 -16.26 30.69
N GLY A 224 11.79 -17.32 29.94
CA GLY A 224 11.48 -18.71 30.24
C GLY A 224 10.05 -19.14 29.88
N PHE A 225 9.33 -18.40 29.06
CA PHE A 225 7.97 -18.75 28.61
C PHE A 225 7.97 -19.76 27.45
N VAL A 226 9.01 -19.73 26.61
CA VAL A 226 9.14 -20.62 25.45
C VAL A 226 10.53 -21.24 25.41
N SER A 227 10.69 -22.39 24.71
CA SER A 227 11.96 -23.09 24.59
C SER A 227 12.83 -22.56 23.45
N LYS A 228 14.12 -22.89 23.47
CA LYS A 228 15.04 -22.64 22.34
C LYS A 228 14.62 -23.37 21.07
N ASP A 229 13.95 -24.52 21.21
CA ASP A 229 13.45 -25.29 20.05
C ASP A 229 12.37 -24.53 19.30
N PHE A 230 11.56 -23.71 20.00
CA PHE A 230 10.61 -22.83 19.33
C PHE A 230 11.31 -21.76 18.47
N LEU A 231 12.42 -21.18 18.95
CA LEU A 231 13.21 -20.25 18.13
C LEU A 231 13.84 -20.98 16.93
N ALA A 232 14.31 -22.21 17.11
CA ALA A 232 14.82 -23.03 16.01
C ALA A 232 13.73 -23.33 14.97
N TYR A 233 12.51 -23.66 15.41
CA TYR A 233 11.35 -23.83 14.53
C TYR A 233 11.05 -22.56 13.72
N LEU A 234 11.00 -21.38 14.35
CA LEU A 234 10.74 -20.10 13.69
C LEU A 234 11.85 -19.69 12.69
N ASN A 235 13.10 -20.10 12.93
CA ASN A 235 14.23 -19.80 12.06
C ASN A 235 14.44 -20.84 10.95
N ASN A 236 13.70 -21.94 10.94
CA ASN A 236 13.80 -22.95 9.91
C ASN A 236 12.81 -22.64 8.76
N PRO A 237 13.28 -22.23 7.56
CA PRO A 237 12.41 -21.88 6.45
C PRO A 237 11.58 -23.05 5.89
N GLU A 238 11.98 -24.30 6.18
CA GLU A 238 11.19 -25.49 5.86
C GLU A 238 10.02 -25.71 6.84
N LYS A 239 10.01 -24.98 7.96
CA LYS A 239 8.96 -25.00 8.98
C LYS A 239 8.15 -23.71 8.97
N VAL A 240 8.79 -22.55 9.11
CA VAL A 240 8.12 -21.25 9.10
C VAL A 240 8.83 -20.37 8.08
N SER A 241 8.14 -20.05 7.00
CA SER A 241 8.62 -19.10 6.01
C SER A 241 7.95 -17.74 6.19
N PHE A 242 8.64 -16.69 5.76
CA PHE A 242 8.13 -15.32 5.70
C PHE A 242 8.31 -14.77 4.28
N PRO A 243 7.47 -15.22 3.34
CA PRO A 243 7.55 -14.79 1.96
C PRO A 243 7.44 -13.28 1.83
N TRP A 244 8.28 -12.69 0.99
CA TRP A 244 8.17 -11.28 0.63
C TRP A 244 7.04 -11.08 -0.36
N SER A 245 6.45 -9.89 -0.35
CA SER A 245 5.43 -9.52 -1.32
C SER A 245 5.62 -8.11 -1.86
N MET A 246 5.19 -7.91 -3.10
CA MET A 246 4.87 -6.60 -3.63
C MET A 246 3.38 -6.58 -3.94
N ILE A 247 2.67 -5.64 -3.32
CA ILE A 247 1.23 -5.43 -3.52
C ILE A 247 0.99 -4.04 -4.10
N ASP A 248 0.06 -3.96 -5.03
CA ASP A 248 -0.39 -2.69 -5.57
C ASP A 248 -1.88 -2.77 -5.96
N ARG A 249 -2.73 -2.33 -5.08
CA ARG A 249 -4.17 -2.11 -5.28
C ARG A 249 -4.68 -1.06 -4.30
N ILE A 250 -5.45 -0.10 -4.79
CA ILE A 250 -6.10 0.90 -3.95
C ILE A 250 -7.48 0.41 -3.54
N THR A 251 -7.71 0.32 -2.23
CA THR A 251 -9.00 -0.03 -1.61
C THR A 251 -9.36 1.08 -0.62
N PRO A 252 -9.94 2.18 -1.09
CA PRO A 252 -10.26 3.31 -0.24
C PRO A 252 -11.37 2.98 0.76
N ASN A 253 -11.63 3.90 1.70
CA ASN A 253 -12.83 3.82 2.53
C ASN A 253 -14.08 3.70 1.65
N PRO A 254 -15.16 3.07 2.15
CA PRO A 254 -16.41 2.99 1.42
C PRO A 254 -16.85 4.37 0.90
N SER A 255 -17.17 4.42 -0.39
CA SER A 255 -17.53 5.65 -1.10
C SER A 255 -19.04 5.93 -0.99
N THR A 256 -19.42 7.14 -0.61
CA THR A 256 -20.82 7.59 -0.61
C THR A 256 -21.44 7.55 -2.00
N THR A 257 -20.66 7.82 -3.04
CA THR A 257 -21.12 7.70 -4.43
C THR A 257 -21.48 6.26 -4.80
N VAL A 258 -20.67 5.29 -4.33
CA VAL A 258 -20.95 3.87 -4.53
C VAL A 258 -22.19 3.46 -3.72
N GLU A 259 -22.30 3.86 -2.45
CA GLU A 259 -23.48 3.63 -1.61
C GLU A 259 -24.76 4.13 -2.28
N GLU A 260 -24.77 5.38 -2.77
CA GLU A 260 -25.92 5.98 -3.47
C GLU A 260 -26.27 5.22 -4.75
N THR A 261 -25.26 4.79 -5.52
CA THR A 261 -25.48 4.03 -6.74
C THR A 261 -26.10 2.68 -6.47
N LEU A 262 -25.56 1.91 -5.50
CA LEU A 262 -26.11 0.63 -5.11
C LEU A 262 -27.54 0.76 -4.54
N THR A 263 -27.80 1.81 -3.77
CA THR A 263 -29.16 2.10 -3.26
C THR A 263 -30.15 2.36 -4.39
N LYS A 264 -29.76 3.12 -5.43
CA LYS A 264 -30.59 3.36 -6.63
C LYS A 264 -30.83 2.07 -7.44
N GLU A 265 -29.88 1.14 -7.41
CA GLU A 265 -29.99 -0.18 -8.04
C GLU A 265 -30.84 -1.16 -7.21
N GLY A 266 -31.36 -0.75 -6.06
CA GLY A 266 -32.31 -1.52 -5.24
C GLY A 266 -31.68 -2.31 -4.09
N PHE A 267 -30.40 -2.10 -3.77
CA PHE A 267 -29.79 -2.65 -2.56
C PHE A 267 -30.25 -1.86 -1.32
N SER A 268 -30.53 -2.56 -0.23
CA SER A 268 -31.18 -1.99 0.96
C SER A 268 -30.30 -1.92 2.21
N ASP A 269 -29.11 -2.48 2.16
CA ASP A 269 -28.21 -2.64 3.31
C ASP A 269 -26.77 -2.20 3.01
N MET A 270 -26.63 -1.08 2.29
CA MET A 270 -25.36 -0.56 1.83
C MET A 270 -24.83 0.63 2.65
N GLU A 271 -25.43 0.92 3.81
CA GLU A 271 -25.04 2.08 4.61
C GLU A 271 -23.58 2.00 5.07
N ILE A 272 -22.90 3.14 5.00
CA ILE A 272 -21.54 3.30 5.54
C ILE A 272 -21.61 3.43 7.05
N ILE A 273 -20.93 2.55 7.75
CA ILE A 273 -20.89 2.47 9.20
C ILE A 273 -19.54 3.00 9.69
N HIS A 274 -19.59 3.95 10.61
CA HIS A 274 -18.43 4.45 11.34
C HIS A 274 -18.33 3.71 12.68
N THR A 275 -17.25 2.97 12.90
CA THR A 275 -17.05 2.23 14.14
C THR A 275 -16.58 3.14 15.27
N SER A 276 -16.68 2.68 16.51
CA SER A 276 -16.18 3.40 17.68
C SER A 276 -14.65 3.62 17.66
N LYS A 277 -13.93 2.82 16.91
CA LYS A 277 -12.47 2.95 16.70
C LYS A 277 -12.09 3.78 15.46
N GLY A 278 -13.07 4.35 14.77
CA GLY A 278 -12.84 5.21 13.60
C GLY A 278 -12.62 4.45 12.30
N THR A 279 -12.92 3.15 12.24
CA THR A 279 -12.90 2.38 11.00
C THR A 279 -14.19 2.65 10.19
N ASN A 280 -14.05 2.83 8.87
CA ASN A 280 -15.18 2.99 7.97
C ASN A 280 -15.44 1.68 7.23
N ILE A 281 -16.64 1.12 7.40
CA ILE A 281 -17.05 -0.16 6.84
C ILE A 281 -18.42 -0.06 6.19
N ALA A 282 -18.73 -0.98 5.27
CA ALA A 282 -20.05 -1.17 4.68
C ALA A 282 -20.23 -2.64 4.31
N ALA A 283 -21.40 -3.05 3.84
CA ALA A 283 -21.62 -4.38 3.26
C ALA A 283 -20.87 -4.57 1.93
N PHE A 284 -20.32 -3.49 1.36
CA PHE A 284 -19.47 -3.50 0.18
C PHE A 284 -18.05 -3.02 0.49
N ALA A 285 -17.12 -3.36 -0.39
CA ALA A 285 -15.78 -2.77 -0.45
C ALA A 285 -15.53 -2.29 -1.88
N ASN A 286 -15.18 -1.02 -2.04
CA ASN A 286 -14.85 -0.46 -3.34
C ASN A 286 -13.34 -0.45 -3.58
N THR A 287 -12.96 -0.68 -4.82
CA THR A 287 -11.57 -0.81 -5.25
C THR A 287 -11.38 -0.31 -6.68
N GLU A 288 -10.14 -0.26 -7.15
CA GLU A 288 -9.78 0.08 -8.53
C GLU A 288 -9.64 -1.15 -9.43
N VAL A 289 -9.51 -0.91 -10.73
CA VAL A 289 -9.29 -1.95 -11.75
C VAL A 289 -7.89 -2.57 -11.63
N ILE A 290 -6.87 -1.74 -11.39
CA ILE A 290 -5.47 -2.17 -11.34
C ILE A 290 -5.22 -2.98 -10.07
N HIS A 291 -4.58 -4.13 -10.22
CA HIS A 291 -4.16 -4.96 -9.11
C HIS A 291 -2.92 -5.77 -9.46
N TYR A 292 -1.93 -5.72 -8.60
CA TYR A 292 -0.73 -6.54 -8.66
C TYR A 292 -0.48 -7.16 -7.29
N LEU A 293 -0.22 -8.46 -7.29
CA LEU A 293 0.30 -9.17 -6.12
C LEU A 293 1.41 -10.11 -6.61
N VAL A 294 2.64 -9.79 -6.25
CA VAL A 294 3.80 -10.63 -6.50
C VAL A 294 4.23 -11.22 -5.16
N LEU A 295 4.37 -12.54 -5.09
CA LEU A 295 4.75 -13.25 -3.87
C LEU A 295 6.00 -14.09 -4.12
N GLU A 296 6.87 -14.14 -3.12
CA GLU A 296 7.91 -15.16 -3.03
C GLU A 296 7.26 -16.54 -2.88
N ASP A 297 7.59 -17.48 -3.77
CA ASP A 297 7.02 -18.83 -3.76
C ASP A 297 7.75 -19.73 -2.72
N ALA A 298 7.55 -19.41 -1.44
CA ALA A 298 8.16 -20.09 -0.30
C ALA A 298 7.09 -20.58 0.68
N PHE A 299 6.38 -21.65 0.32
CA PHE A 299 5.25 -22.22 1.06
C PHE A 299 5.56 -23.65 1.54
N PRO A 300 6.15 -23.81 2.73
CA PRO A 300 6.65 -25.12 3.21
C PRO A 300 5.52 -26.15 3.47
N ASN A 301 4.27 -25.71 3.64
CA ASN A 301 3.09 -26.59 3.78
C ASN A 301 2.21 -26.61 2.50
N GLY A 302 2.76 -26.17 1.36
CA GLY A 302 1.98 -26.01 0.14
C GLY A 302 1.05 -24.78 0.16
N ARG A 303 0.33 -24.60 -0.91
CA ARG A 303 -0.62 -23.51 -1.15
C ARG A 303 -1.64 -23.88 -2.24
N PRO A 304 -2.79 -23.19 -2.34
CA PRO A 304 -3.63 -23.23 -3.53
C PRO A 304 -2.87 -22.71 -4.76
N ALA A 305 -3.40 -22.98 -5.95
CA ALA A 305 -2.84 -22.48 -7.22
C ALA A 305 -3.12 -20.96 -7.38
N LEU A 306 -2.50 -20.13 -6.54
CA LEU A 306 -2.70 -18.67 -6.46
C LEU A 306 -2.50 -17.98 -7.81
N GLU A 307 -1.61 -18.51 -8.64
CA GLU A 307 -1.33 -18.04 -10.00
C GLU A 307 -2.56 -18.08 -10.92
N LYS A 308 -3.50 -18.98 -10.67
CA LYS A 308 -4.77 -19.05 -11.43
C LYS A 308 -5.72 -17.92 -11.10
N ALA A 309 -5.52 -17.26 -9.97
CA ALA A 309 -6.26 -16.04 -9.61
C ALA A 309 -5.49 -14.74 -9.92
N GLY A 310 -4.39 -14.83 -10.69
CA GLY A 310 -3.61 -13.68 -11.14
C GLY A 310 -2.49 -13.25 -10.18
N VAL A 311 -2.22 -14.02 -9.13
CA VAL A 311 -1.04 -13.79 -8.26
C VAL A 311 0.22 -14.22 -9.00
N MET A 312 1.24 -13.38 -9.00
CA MET A 312 2.53 -13.69 -9.60
C MET A 312 3.45 -14.31 -8.55
N LEU A 313 3.93 -15.52 -8.83
CA LEU A 313 4.81 -16.27 -7.92
C LEU A 313 6.20 -16.34 -8.50
N THR A 314 7.20 -16.01 -7.67
CA THR A 314 8.60 -15.91 -8.11
C THR A 314 9.56 -16.06 -6.92
N ASP A 315 10.86 -15.83 -7.14
CA ASP A 315 11.85 -15.77 -6.09
C ASP A 315 11.87 -14.40 -5.38
N ARG A 316 12.51 -14.35 -4.21
CA ARG A 316 12.61 -13.15 -3.36
C ARG A 316 13.27 -11.96 -4.07
N GLU A 317 14.32 -12.20 -4.86
CA GLU A 317 15.05 -11.15 -5.57
C GLU A 317 14.14 -10.46 -6.60
N THR A 318 13.33 -11.24 -7.30
CA THR A 318 12.36 -10.72 -8.27
C THR A 318 11.23 -9.95 -7.60
N VAL A 319 10.75 -10.40 -6.43
CA VAL A 319 9.78 -9.63 -5.62
C VAL A 319 10.36 -8.27 -5.22
N ASP A 320 11.61 -8.25 -4.71
CA ASP A 320 12.29 -7.02 -4.32
C ASP A 320 12.44 -6.07 -5.52
N LYS A 321 12.86 -6.59 -6.68
CA LYS A 321 12.94 -5.80 -7.93
C LYS A 321 11.59 -5.22 -8.36
N ALA A 322 10.50 -5.97 -8.19
CA ALA A 322 9.15 -5.47 -8.51
C ALA A 322 8.74 -4.33 -7.58
N ASP A 323 9.05 -4.42 -6.29
CA ASP A 323 8.80 -3.34 -5.34
C ASP A 323 9.68 -2.13 -5.64
N VAL A 324 10.97 -2.33 -5.86
CA VAL A 324 11.93 -1.26 -6.24
C VAL A 324 11.47 -0.56 -7.52
N MET A 325 11.05 -1.30 -8.56
CA MET A 325 10.49 -0.73 -9.80
C MET A 325 9.32 0.21 -9.50
N LYS A 326 8.36 -0.23 -8.71
CA LYS A 326 7.17 0.55 -8.32
C LYS A 326 7.55 1.81 -7.56
N VAL A 327 8.39 1.66 -6.53
CA VAL A 327 8.68 2.71 -5.57
C VAL A 327 9.65 3.77 -6.12
N THR A 328 10.64 3.35 -6.93
CA THR A 328 11.70 4.25 -7.39
C THR A 328 11.48 4.80 -8.80
N THR A 329 10.55 4.21 -9.58
CA THR A 329 10.44 4.56 -11.01
C THR A 329 9.00 4.71 -11.48
N CYS A 330 8.17 3.64 -11.36
CA CYS A 330 6.94 3.56 -12.15
C CYS A 330 5.70 4.19 -11.49
N LEU A 331 5.67 4.32 -10.17
CA LEU A 331 4.50 4.88 -9.45
C LEU A 331 4.87 6.09 -8.60
N ASN A 332 5.69 5.90 -7.57
CA ASN A 332 5.86 6.91 -6.53
C ASN A 332 6.52 8.22 -6.99
N PRO A 333 7.53 8.21 -7.91
CA PRO A 333 8.08 9.45 -8.45
C PRO A 333 7.03 10.28 -9.20
N LEU A 334 6.23 9.63 -10.05
CA LEU A 334 5.19 10.29 -10.86
C LEU A 334 4.12 10.91 -9.95
N HIS A 335 3.70 10.16 -8.94
CA HIS A 335 2.71 10.61 -7.96
C HIS A 335 3.22 11.79 -7.12
N THR A 336 4.52 11.78 -6.75
CA THR A 336 5.13 12.89 -6.00
C THR A 336 5.24 14.16 -6.84
N ALA A 337 5.65 14.03 -8.10
CA ALA A 337 5.74 15.17 -9.01
C ALA A 337 4.36 15.82 -9.20
N LEU A 338 3.31 15.01 -9.45
CA LEU A 338 1.93 15.51 -9.50
C LEU A 338 1.53 16.22 -8.20
N ALA A 339 1.72 15.57 -7.06
CA ALA A 339 1.28 16.11 -5.78
C ALA A 339 1.87 17.49 -5.47
N VAL A 340 3.17 17.64 -5.68
CA VAL A 340 3.87 18.91 -5.41
C VAL A 340 3.43 20.00 -6.38
N THR A 341 3.41 19.70 -7.67
CA THR A 341 3.01 20.67 -8.70
C THR A 341 1.51 20.98 -8.62
N GLY A 342 0.68 19.98 -8.32
CA GLY A 342 -0.75 20.16 -8.12
C GLY A 342 -1.09 21.08 -6.94
N CYS A 343 -0.40 20.93 -5.81
CA CYS A 343 -0.53 21.87 -4.68
C CYS A 343 -0.20 23.30 -5.10
N LEU A 344 0.91 23.51 -5.84
CA LEU A 344 1.31 24.83 -6.33
C LEU A 344 0.31 25.44 -7.29
N LEU A 345 -0.31 24.62 -8.14
CA LEU A 345 -1.28 25.05 -9.15
C LEU A 345 -2.73 25.07 -8.63
N GLY A 346 -2.96 24.75 -7.34
CA GLY A 346 -4.27 24.84 -6.69
C GLY A 346 -5.20 23.66 -6.97
N TYR A 347 -4.70 22.53 -7.42
CA TYR A 347 -5.49 21.31 -7.59
C TYR A 347 -5.84 20.66 -6.25
N THR A 348 -6.98 19.97 -6.22
CA THR A 348 -7.49 19.27 -5.02
C THR A 348 -7.70 17.77 -5.24
N SER A 349 -7.51 17.29 -6.46
CA SER A 349 -7.54 15.85 -6.76
C SER A 349 -6.55 15.50 -7.87
N ILE A 350 -5.91 14.36 -7.75
CA ILE A 350 -5.00 13.82 -8.77
C ILE A 350 -5.73 13.61 -10.10
N ALA A 351 -6.98 13.15 -10.09
CA ALA A 351 -7.77 12.98 -11.30
C ALA A 351 -8.01 14.30 -12.06
N SER A 352 -8.07 15.44 -11.38
CA SER A 352 -8.16 16.75 -12.05
C SER A 352 -6.84 17.20 -12.65
N GLU A 353 -5.70 16.85 -12.03
CA GLU A 353 -4.37 17.11 -12.57
C GLU A 353 -4.12 16.35 -13.87
N MET A 354 -4.67 15.15 -14.00
CA MET A 354 -4.56 14.32 -15.21
C MET A 354 -5.30 14.89 -16.44
N LYS A 355 -6.07 15.97 -16.28
CA LYS A 355 -6.65 16.74 -17.38
C LYS A 355 -5.74 17.88 -17.84
N ASP A 356 -4.65 18.12 -17.15
CA ASP A 356 -3.67 19.15 -17.42
C ASP A 356 -2.52 18.57 -18.26
N GLU A 357 -2.43 18.99 -19.52
CA GLU A 357 -1.44 18.46 -20.48
C GLU A 357 0.00 18.70 -20.04
N ASP A 358 0.29 19.79 -19.34
CA ASP A 358 1.63 20.12 -18.84
C ASP A 358 2.03 19.18 -17.70
N LEU A 359 1.12 18.92 -16.75
CA LEU A 359 1.38 17.98 -15.66
C LEU A 359 1.51 16.54 -16.16
N VAL A 360 0.64 16.13 -17.08
CA VAL A 360 0.75 14.81 -17.74
C VAL A 360 2.06 14.71 -18.53
N GLY A 361 2.47 15.77 -19.23
CA GLY A 361 3.75 15.84 -19.94
C GLY A 361 4.95 15.68 -18.99
N LEU A 362 4.92 16.37 -17.85
CA LEU A 362 5.97 16.28 -16.83
C LEU A 362 6.15 14.83 -16.32
N ILE A 363 5.06 14.18 -15.90
CA ILE A 363 5.17 12.81 -15.37
C ILE A 363 5.48 11.77 -16.44
N LYS A 364 5.06 11.98 -17.69
CA LYS A 364 5.51 11.15 -18.83
C LYS A 364 7.01 11.29 -19.06
N GLY A 365 7.55 12.49 -18.97
CA GLY A 365 9.00 12.74 -19.04
C GLY A 365 9.74 12.01 -17.93
N ILE A 366 9.31 12.15 -16.69
CA ILE A 366 9.92 11.45 -15.54
C ILE A 366 9.84 9.93 -15.71
N GLY A 367 8.69 9.38 -16.09
CA GLY A 367 8.50 7.93 -16.18
C GLY A 367 9.17 7.31 -17.39
N TYR A 368 8.83 7.78 -18.61
CA TYR A 368 9.28 7.14 -19.84
C TYR A 368 10.69 7.54 -20.28
N GLN A 369 11.05 8.81 -20.12
CA GLN A 369 12.32 9.31 -20.65
C GLN A 369 13.47 9.20 -19.66
N GLU A 370 13.19 9.38 -18.36
CA GLU A 370 14.22 9.38 -17.32
C GLU A 370 14.22 8.11 -16.48
N GLY A 371 13.06 7.61 -16.09
CA GLY A 371 12.92 6.44 -15.22
C GLY A 371 13.16 5.12 -15.95
N LEU A 372 12.42 4.84 -17.04
CA LEU A 372 12.50 3.55 -17.75
C LEU A 372 13.91 3.17 -18.22
N PRO A 373 14.76 4.11 -18.73
CA PRO A 373 16.12 3.75 -19.17
C PRO A 373 17.02 3.16 -18.09
N VAL A 374 16.69 3.37 -16.81
CA VAL A 374 17.48 2.89 -15.66
C VAL A 374 16.63 2.07 -14.66
N VAL A 375 15.44 1.66 -15.06
CA VAL A 375 14.51 0.94 -14.19
C VAL A 375 15.08 -0.41 -13.72
N ALA A 376 14.81 -0.77 -12.46
CA ALA A 376 14.98 -2.13 -11.97
C ALA A 376 13.89 -3.01 -12.59
N ASN A 377 14.18 -3.63 -13.74
CA ASN A 377 13.21 -4.47 -14.42
C ASN A 377 13.10 -5.84 -13.74
N PRO A 378 11.95 -6.21 -13.15
CA PRO A 378 11.76 -7.50 -12.49
C PRO A 378 11.55 -8.65 -13.49
N GLY A 379 11.28 -8.36 -14.78
CA GLY A 379 10.99 -9.36 -15.80
C GLY A 379 9.61 -10.02 -15.70
N ILE A 380 8.98 -10.02 -14.53
CA ILE A 380 7.63 -10.60 -14.30
C ILE A 380 6.51 -9.56 -14.51
N ILE A 381 6.83 -8.29 -14.40
CA ILE A 381 5.96 -7.14 -14.71
C ILE A 381 6.70 -6.29 -15.74
N ASP A 382 6.03 -5.89 -16.81
CA ASP A 382 6.57 -4.92 -17.76
C ASP A 382 6.48 -3.50 -17.16
N PRO A 383 7.62 -2.82 -16.90
CA PRO A 383 7.62 -1.49 -16.30
C PRO A 383 6.89 -0.45 -17.15
N LYS A 384 6.98 -0.56 -18.49
CA LYS A 384 6.27 0.36 -19.39
C LYS A 384 4.77 0.17 -19.30
N GLN A 385 4.29 -1.09 -19.36
CA GLN A 385 2.87 -1.40 -19.20
C GLN A 385 2.35 -0.91 -17.85
N PHE A 386 3.13 -1.06 -16.78
CA PHE A 386 2.77 -0.57 -15.45
C PHE A 386 2.54 0.95 -15.44
N ILE A 387 3.44 1.72 -16.07
CA ILE A 387 3.26 3.18 -16.23
C ILE A 387 2.03 3.49 -17.10
N ASP A 388 1.84 2.76 -18.22
CA ASP A 388 0.70 2.95 -19.12
C ASP A 388 -0.63 2.79 -18.36
N GLU A 389 -0.76 1.74 -17.55
CA GLU A 389 -1.97 1.49 -16.75
C GLU A 389 -2.17 2.55 -15.65
N LEU A 390 -1.09 2.97 -15.00
CA LEU A 390 -1.14 4.04 -14.02
C LEU A 390 -1.69 5.34 -14.63
N LEU A 391 -1.15 5.76 -15.77
CA LEU A 391 -1.51 7.00 -16.45
C LEU A 391 -2.89 6.97 -17.10
N GLN A 392 -3.35 5.80 -17.55
CA GLN A 392 -4.62 5.66 -18.27
C GLN A 392 -5.80 5.28 -17.37
N LYS A 393 -5.56 4.53 -16.29
CA LYS A 393 -6.65 3.94 -15.49
C LYS A 393 -6.70 4.46 -14.06
N ARG A 394 -5.55 4.55 -13.37
CA ARG A 394 -5.53 4.89 -11.93
C ARG A 394 -5.58 6.38 -11.69
N LEU A 395 -4.58 7.13 -12.19
CA LEU A 395 -4.44 8.56 -11.89
C LEU A 395 -5.63 9.39 -12.41
N PRO A 396 -6.22 9.11 -13.60
CA PRO A 396 -7.38 9.85 -14.07
C PRO A 396 -8.71 9.41 -13.44
N ASN A 397 -8.73 8.35 -12.62
CA ASN A 397 -9.97 7.82 -12.03
C ASN A 397 -10.53 8.76 -10.94
N PRO A 398 -11.68 9.43 -11.20
CA PRO A 398 -12.26 10.39 -10.25
C PRO A 398 -12.88 9.73 -9.02
N ASN A 399 -13.10 8.41 -9.06
CA ASN A 399 -13.65 7.64 -7.95
C ASN A 399 -12.59 7.27 -6.91
N ILE A 400 -11.29 7.45 -7.23
CA ILE A 400 -10.21 7.28 -6.27
C ILE A 400 -10.02 8.62 -5.54
N PRO A 401 -10.28 8.69 -4.22
CA PRO A 401 -10.20 9.94 -3.45
C PRO A 401 -8.74 10.29 -3.15
N ASP A 402 -7.96 10.63 -4.18
CA ASP A 402 -6.54 10.93 -4.06
C ASP A 402 -6.30 12.43 -4.23
N ALA A 403 -5.81 13.06 -3.16
CA ALA A 403 -5.56 14.50 -3.11
C ALA A 403 -4.05 14.79 -3.11
N PRO A 404 -3.57 15.78 -3.89
CA PRO A 404 -2.16 16.16 -3.91
C PRO A 404 -1.63 16.51 -2.52
N GLN A 405 -2.43 17.18 -1.68
CA GLN A 405 -2.07 17.54 -0.31
C GLN A 405 -1.76 16.32 0.57
N ARG A 406 -2.48 15.21 0.38
CA ARG A 406 -2.22 13.96 1.10
C ARG A 406 -0.91 13.29 0.63
N ILE A 407 -0.66 13.29 -0.65
CA ILE A 407 0.52 12.68 -1.27
C ILE A 407 1.80 13.45 -0.93
N ALA A 408 1.71 14.80 -0.87
CA ALA A 408 2.83 15.68 -0.57
C ALA A 408 3.31 15.63 0.90
N SER A 409 2.62 14.90 1.79
CA SER A 409 3.11 14.69 3.16
C SER A 409 4.45 13.97 3.17
N ASP A 410 5.33 14.34 4.10
CA ASP A 410 6.64 13.70 4.32
C ASP A 410 7.53 13.63 3.07
N THR A 411 7.44 14.58 2.16
CA THR A 411 8.20 14.57 0.90
C THR A 411 9.71 14.57 1.15
N SER A 412 10.20 15.28 2.18
CA SER A 412 11.63 15.29 2.55
C SER A 412 12.17 13.90 2.89
N GLN A 413 11.32 12.99 3.35
CA GLN A 413 11.66 11.60 3.71
C GLN A 413 11.54 10.64 2.52
N LYS A 414 11.04 11.12 1.40
CA LYS A 414 10.67 10.28 0.25
C LYS A 414 11.49 10.56 -1.01
N VAL A 415 12.00 11.79 -1.18
CA VAL A 415 12.67 12.21 -2.42
C VAL A 415 13.94 11.41 -2.71
N ALA A 416 14.68 10.94 -1.68
CA ALA A 416 15.84 10.07 -1.87
C ALA A 416 15.48 8.79 -2.66
N ILE A 417 14.38 8.14 -2.29
CA ILE A 417 13.94 6.90 -2.93
C ILE A 417 13.23 7.20 -4.26
N ARG A 418 12.45 8.30 -4.32
CA ARG A 418 11.57 8.59 -5.47
C ARG A 418 12.29 9.26 -6.64
N PHE A 419 13.27 10.11 -6.38
CA PHE A 419 14.07 10.78 -7.41
C PHE A 419 15.55 10.42 -7.30
N GLY A 420 16.09 10.37 -6.09
CA GLY A 420 17.50 10.11 -5.83
C GLY A 420 17.98 8.76 -6.36
N GLU A 421 17.16 7.71 -6.26
CA GLU A 421 17.52 6.40 -6.81
C GLU A 421 17.67 6.41 -8.34
N THR A 422 16.83 7.14 -9.06
CA THR A 422 16.99 7.31 -10.50
C THR A 422 18.26 8.09 -10.80
N ILE A 423 18.53 9.18 -10.08
CA ILE A 423 19.76 9.98 -10.21
C ILE A 423 20.99 9.11 -10.01
N LYS A 424 21.08 8.33 -8.93
CA LYS A 424 22.21 7.41 -8.67
C LYS A 424 22.42 6.40 -9.80
N ARG A 425 21.34 5.80 -10.33
CA ARG A 425 21.47 4.84 -11.43
C ARG A 425 21.99 5.46 -12.70
N TYR A 426 21.75 6.76 -12.93
CA TYR A 426 22.39 7.50 -14.02
C TYR A 426 23.87 7.69 -13.76
N GLU A 427 24.30 7.94 -12.52
CA GLU A 427 25.72 8.08 -12.15
C GLU A 427 26.47 6.75 -12.20
N GLU A 428 25.79 5.63 -11.93
CA GLU A 428 26.39 4.29 -11.96
C GLU A 428 26.60 3.73 -13.37
N GLN A 429 25.90 4.25 -14.38
CA GLN A 429 26.00 3.79 -15.77
C GLN A 429 26.99 4.66 -16.56
N ALA A 430 28.04 4.04 -17.11
CA ALA A 430 29.12 4.73 -17.79
C ALA A 430 28.71 5.51 -19.07
N ASP A 431 27.57 5.14 -19.66
CA ASP A 431 27.00 5.76 -20.87
C ASP A 431 25.92 6.81 -20.56
N LYS A 432 25.69 7.14 -19.28
CA LYS A 432 24.67 8.09 -18.84
C LYS A 432 25.27 9.16 -17.93
N SER A 433 24.57 10.26 -17.83
CA SER A 433 24.90 11.34 -16.91
C SER A 433 23.63 11.85 -16.23
N ALA A 434 23.66 11.97 -14.90
CA ALA A 434 22.56 12.60 -14.18
C ALA A 434 22.33 14.07 -14.63
N ALA A 435 23.39 14.75 -15.10
CA ALA A 435 23.28 16.09 -15.65
C ALA A 435 22.37 16.20 -16.89
N ASP A 436 22.10 15.09 -17.59
CA ASP A 436 21.21 15.07 -18.76
C ASP A 436 19.72 15.05 -18.36
N LEU A 437 19.38 14.73 -17.11
CA LEU A 437 18.00 14.74 -16.62
C LEU A 437 17.37 16.14 -16.75
N VAL A 438 16.11 16.18 -17.11
CA VAL A 438 15.32 17.39 -17.38
C VAL A 438 14.12 17.51 -16.46
N TYR A 439 13.30 16.46 -16.38
CA TYR A 439 11.99 16.47 -15.71
C TYR A 439 12.10 16.24 -14.20
N ILE A 440 12.99 15.36 -13.74
CA ILE A 440 13.28 15.19 -12.31
C ILE A 440 13.81 16.50 -11.69
N PRO A 441 14.77 17.22 -12.31
CA PRO A 441 15.16 18.56 -11.85
C PRO A 441 14.00 19.56 -11.75
N VAL A 442 13.06 19.55 -12.71
CA VAL A 442 11.83 20.38 -12.65
C VAL A 442 10.97 20.01 -11.43
N ALA A 443 10.79 18.72 -11.17
CA ALA A 443 10.02 18.27 -10.00
C ALA A 443 10.68 18.64 -8.67
N ILE A 444 12.03 18.57 -8.58
CA ILE A 444 12.79 18.99 -7.39
C ILE A 444 12.71 20.52 -7.21
N ALA A 445 12.87 21.30 -8.28
CA ALA A 445 12.70 22.76 -8.22
C ALA A 445 11.29 23.16 -7.79
N ALA A 446 10.26 22.47 -8.29
CA ALA A 446 8.88 22.65 -7.86
C ALA A 446 8.68 22.32 -6.37
N TRP A 447 9.35 21.28 -5.84
CA TRP A 447 9.32 20.99 -4.41
C TRP A 447 9.95 22.10 -3.56
N LEU A 448 11.11 22.63 -3.96
CA LEU A 448 11.71 23.80 -3.29
C LEU A 448 10.75 25.01 -3.33
N ARG A 449 10.10 25.24 -4.47
CA ARG A 449 9.10 26.30 -4.64
C ARG A 449 7.87 26.11 -3.76
N TYR A 450 7.41 24.85 -3.58
CA TYR A 450 6.32 24.44 -2.70
C TYR A 450 6.62 24.75 -1.22
N LEU A 451 7.87 24.54 -0.79
CA LEU A 451 8.29 24.82 0.59
C LEU A 451 8.18 26.30 0.97
N LEU A 452 8.11 27.23 0.02
CA LEU A 452 7.89 28.65 0.27
C LEU A 452 6.45 28.94 0.73
N ALA A 453 5.54 27.97 0.72
CA ALA A 453 4.16 28.10 1.17
C ALA A 453 3.34 29.19 0.45
N VAL A 454 3.68 29.48 -0.80
CA VAL A 454 2.98 30.42 -1.67
C VAL A 454 2.67 29.72 -3.00
N ASP A 455 1.44 29.74 -3.45
CA ASP A 455 1.01 29.10 -4.69
C ASP A 455 1.42 29.89 -5.96
N ASP A 456 1.07 29.37 -7.12
CA ASP A 456 1.41 29.99 -8.40
C ASP A 456 0.59 31.26 -8.69
N LYS A 457 -0.44 31.57 -7.90
CA LYS A 457 -1.21 32.83 -7.93
C LYS A 457 -0.73 33.84 -6.89
N GLY A 458 0.34 33.54 -6.15
CA GLY A 458 0.88 34.40 -5.11
C GLY A 458 0.10 34.34 -3.79
N GLN A 459 -0.77 33.34 -3.61
CA GLN A 459 -1.55 33.16 -2.39
C GLN A 459 -0.85 32.23 -1.43
N ALA A 460 -0.86 32.58 -0.14
CA ALA A 460 -0.31 31.70 0.89
C ALA A 460 -1.15 30.44 1.08
N PHE A 461 -0.51 29.31 1.26
CA PHE A 461 -1.14 28.04 1.62
C PHE A 461 -0.35 27.34 2.72
N THR A 462 -0.96 26.34 3.35
CA THR A 462 -0.28 25.50 4.35
C THR A 462 0.29 24.27 3.67
N PRO A 463 1.62 24.09 3.62
CA PRO A 463 2.22 22.85 3.13
C PRO A 463 1.79 21.65 3.97
N SER A 464 1.79 20.49 3.36
CA SER A 464 1.47 19.23 4.04
C SER A 464 2.50 18.92 5.13
N PRO A 465 2.12 18.16 6.17
CA PRO A 465 3.04 17.80 7.25
C PRO A 465 4.31 17.12 6.74
N ASP A 466 5.45 17.56 7.25
CA ASP A 466 6.77 17.02 6.90
C ASP A 466 7.72 17.22 8.09
N PRO A 467 8.47 16.20 8.54
CA PRO A 467 9.37 16.32 9.69
C PRO A 467 10.45 17.41 9.55
N LEU A 468 10.90 17.69 8.33
CA LEU A 468 11.93 18.72 8.06
C LEU A 468 11.34 20.06 7.61
N LEU A 469 10.03 20.21 7.54
CA LEU A 469 9.37 21.41 6.96
C LEU A 469 9.89 22.69 7.59
N SER A 470 9.92 22.78 8.92
CA SER A 470 10.36 23.99 9.65
C SER A 470 11.80 24.36 9.32
N ASP A 471 12.70 23.37 9.30
CA ASP A 471 14.13 23.58 9.06
C ASP A 471 14.38 23.97 7.60
N LEU A 472 13.69 23.34 6.66
CA LEU A 472 13.79 23.66 5.22
C LEU A 472 13.25 25.07 4.93
N GLN A 473 12.12 25.44 5.52
CA GLN A 473 11.57 26.79 5.39
C GLN A 473 12.49 27.87 6.00
N ALA A 474 13.15 27.57 7.11
CA ALA A 474 14.14 28.48 7.72
C ALA A 474 15.33 28.72 6.78
N GLN A 475 15.83 27.70 6.08
CA GLN A 475 16.90 27.84 5.08
C GLN A 475 16.45 28.67 3.88
N LEU A 476 15.20 28.53 3.46
CA LEU A 476 14.61 29.23 2.31
C LEU A 476 14.12 30.66 2.65
N ALA A 477 14.18 31.10 3.89
CA ALA A 477 13.63 32.41 4.32
C ALA A 477 14.23 33.63 3.63
N GLY A 478 15.41 33.45 2.98
CA GLY A 478 16.09 34.51 2.19
C GLY A 478 15.51 34.75 0.80
N ILE A 479 14.60 33.89 0.30
CA ILE A 479 14.01 34.00 -1.04
C ILE A 479 12.50 34.11 -0.98
N THR A 480 11.95 34.92 -1.88
CA THR A 480 10.51 35.17 -2.02
C THR A 480 10.11 35.18 -3.48
N LEU A 481 8.81 35.18 -3.75
CA LEU A 481 8.29 35.37 -5.09
C LEU A 481 8.83 36.74 -5.66
N GLY A 482 9.37 36.70 -6.87
CA GLY A 482 10.05 37.83 -7.51
C GLY A 482 11.57 37.85 -7.32
N GLU A 483 12.16 36.97 -6.50
CA GLU A 483 13.61 36.92 -6.34
C GLU A 483 14.30 36.43 -7.60
N GLN A 484 15.27 37.20 -8.10
CA GLN A 484 16.01 36.95 -9.33
C GLN A 484 17.54 36.90 -9.14
N SER A 485 18.02 37.12 -7.92
CA SER A 485 19.44 37.01 -7.59
C SER A 485 19.85 35.53 -7.54
N SER A 486 20.66 35.10 -8.50
CA SER A 486 21.22 33.75 -8.49
C SER A 486 22.06 33.47 -7.24
N GLU A 487 22.79 34.48 -6.72
CA GLU A 487 23.58 34.36 -5.50
C GLU A 487 22.70 34.10 -4.26
N LYS A 488 21.58 34.81 -4.10
CA LYS A 488 20.66 34.57 -2.98
C LYS A 488 19.99 33.22 -3.07
N ILE A 489 19.57 32.82 -4.27
CA ILE A 489 18.97 31.50 -4.50
C ILE A 489 19.98 30.42 -4.13
N HIS A 490 21.22 30.50 -4.64
CA HIS A 490 22.28 29.58 -4.31
C HIS A 490 22.52 29.46 -2.80
N GLN A 491 22.64 30.60 -2.11
CA GLN A 491 22.84 30.60 -0.65
C GLN A 491 21.69 29.93 0.12
N ALA A 492 20.44 30.10 -0.34
CA ALA A 492 19.27 29.52 0.31
C ALA A 492 19.14 28.01 0.06
N VAL A 493 19.48 27.50 -1.13
CA VAL A 493 19.21 26.10 -1.49
C VAL A 493 20.44 25.19 -1.44
N LYS A 494 21.66 25.73 -1.39
CA LYS A 494 22.90 24.96 -1.45
C LYS A 494 22.96 23.83 -0.42
N THR A 495 22.66 24.14 0.83
CA THR A 495 22.69 23.15 1.91
C THR A 495 21.63 22.07 1.72
N ILE A 496 20.47 22.43 1.17
CA ILE A 496 19.39 21.48 0.87
C ILE A 496 19.79 20.55 -0.25
N LEU A 497 20.25 21.10 -1.40
CA LEU A 497 20.58 20.32 -2.60
C LEU A 497 21.83 19.45 -2.44
N ALA A 498 22.76 19.82 -1.56
CA ALA A 498 23.93 19.01 -1.21
C ALA A 498 23.63 17.94 -0.13
N ASN A 499 22.39 17.87 0.39
CA ASN A 499 22.07 16.98 1.49
C ASN A 499 21.76 15.56 1.01
N GLU A 500 22.74 14.67 1.13
CA GLU A 500 22.62 13.25 0.77
C GLU A 500 21.55 12.49 1.58
N THR A 501 21.21 12.95 2.79
CA THR A 501 20.11 12.32 3.55
C THR A 501 18.75 12.57 2.90
N ILE A 502 18.57 13.76 2.29
CA ILE A 502 17.32 14.15 1.62
C ILE A 502 17.23 13.51 0.23
N PHE A 503 18.32 13.56 -0.57
CA PHE A 503 18.30 13.16 -1.98
C PHE A 503 19.00 11.83 -2.28
N GLY A 504 19.71 11.26 -1.31
CA GLY A 504 20.52 10.05 -1.53
C GLY A 504 21.88 10.32 -2.18
N SER A 505 22.11 11.50 -2.74
CA SER A 505 23.37 12.00 -3.30
C SER A 505 23.46 13.52 -3.17
N ASP A 506 24.66 14.07 -3.31
CA ASP A 506 24.89 15.51 -3.46
C ASP A 506 24.54 15.92 -4.89
N LEU A 507 23.48 16.70 -5.06
CA LEU A 507 22.98 17.07 -6.39
C LEU A 507 23.94 18.01 -7.16
N TYR A 508 24.85 18.71 -6.49
CA TYR A 508 25.91 19.47 -7.20
C TYR A 508 26.95 18.53 -7.78
N GLN A 509 27.35 17.50 -7.04
CA GLN A 509 28.26 16.48 -7.54
C GLN A 509 27.63 15.69 -8.69
N ALA A 510 26.33 15.43 -8.65
CA ALA A 510 25.55 14.81 -9.73
C ALA A 510 25.38 15.74 -10.97
N GLY A 511 25.86 17.01 -10.92
CA GLY A 511 25.71 17.97 -12.00
C GLY A 511 24.33 18.59 -12.14
N LEU A 512 23.47 18.45 -11.13
CA LEU A 512 22.08 18.92 -11.14
C LEU A 512 21.84 20.19 -10.32
N GLY A 513 22.71 20.51 -9.33
CA GLY A 513 22.46 21.59 -8.39
C GLY A 513 22.22 22.94 -9.08
N GLU A 514 23.14 23.39 -9.92
CA GLU A 514 23.01 24.66 -10.66
C GLU A 514 21.81 24.66 -11.64
N LYS A 515 21.51 23.50 -12.26
CA LYS A 515 20.33 23.34 -13.12
C LYS A 515 19.03 23.56 -12.33
N ILE A 516 18.91 22.95 -11.15
CA ILE A 516 17.74 23.09 -10.26
C ILE A 516 17.60 24.54 -9.78
N GLU A 517 18.70 25.20 -9.43
CA GLU A 517 18.70 26.63 -9.07
C GLU A 517 18.16 27.50 -10.21
N GLY A 518 18.60 27.22 -11.45
CA GLY A 518 18.13 27.92 -12.63
C GLY A 518 16.62 27.75 -12.84
N ILE A 519 16.12 26.51 -12.73
CA ILE A 519 14.69 26.20 -12.85
C ILE A 519 13.89 26.86 -11.71
N LEU A 520 14.39 26.81 -10.48
CA LEU A 520 13.76 27.48 -9.35
C LEU A 520 13.66 28.98 -9.57
N LYS A 521 14.72 29.60 -10.08
CA LYS A 521 14.73 31.03 -10.44
C LYS A 521 13.64 31.36 -11.46
N GLU A 522 13.44 30.51 -12.48
CA GLU A 522 12.33 30.67 -13.45
C GLU A 522 10.98 30.59 -12.74
N MET A 523 10.79 29.65 -11.81
CA MET A 523 9.55 29.49 -11.03
C MET A 523 9.31 30.62 -10.01
N LEU A 524 10.30 31.45 -9.72
CA LEU A 524 10.22 32.58 -8.80
C LEU A 524 9.89 33.90 -9.48
N VAL A 525 9.86 33.98 -10.80
CA VAL A 525 9.67 35.25 -11.57
C VAL A 525 8.41 36.00 -11.12
N GLY A 526 7.32 35.31 -10.82
CA GLY A 526 6.06 35.92 -10.40
C GLY A 526 4.87 34.97 -10.49
N ILE A 527 3.70 35.56 -10.65
CA ILE A 527 2.44 34.81 -10.84
C ILE A 527 2.52 34.00 -12.14
N ASP A 528 1.94 32.80 -12.14
CA ASP A 528 1.94 31.84 -13.25
C ASP A 528 3.34 31.34 -13.65
N ALA A 529 4.37 31.63 -12.88
CA ALA A 529 5.74 31.26 -13.20
C ALA A 529 5.99 29.75 -13.13
N VAL A 530 5.36 29.06 -12.19
CA VAL A 530 5.45 27.59 -12.08
C VAL A 530 4.81 26.95 -13.32
N ARG A 531 3.60 27.36 -13.66
CA ARG A 531 2.89 26.92 -14.87
C ARG A 531 3.75 27.11 -16.12
N ASN A 532 4.23 28.32 -16.33
CA ASN A 532 5.01 28.68 -17.52
C ASN A 532 6.33 27.91 -17.60
N THR A 533 6.99 27.69 -16.48
CA THR A 533 8.22 26.90 -16.42
C THR A 533 7.94 25.45 -16.78
N ILE A 534 6.95 24.79 -16.18
CA ILE A 534 6.59 23.39 -16.51
C ILE A 534 6.26 23.29 -18.01
N HIS A 535 5.41 24.17 -18.53
CA HIS A 535 5.04 24.21 -19.95
C HIS A 535 6.27 24.31 -20.86
N ALA A 536 7.22 25.19 -20.54
CA ALA A 536 8.42 25.39 -21.34
C ALA A 536 9.30 24.14 -21.40
N TYR A 537 9.46 23.43 -20.27
CA TYR A 537 10.28 22.19 -20.21
C TYR A 537 9.59 21.00 -20.90
N VAL A 538 8.29 20.86 -20.73
CA VAL A 538 7.49 19.79 -21.38
C VAL A 538 7.48 19.98 -22.89
N THR A 539 7.27 21.20 -23.38
CA THR A 539 7.22 21.50 -24.82
C THR A 539 8.59 21.32 -25.49
N LYS A 540 9.69 21.74 -24.86
CA LYS A 540 11.05 21.56 -25.38
C LYS A 540 11.48 20.09 -25.40
N GLY A 541 11.16 19.33 -24.34
CA GLY A 541 11.54 17.93 -24.25
C GLY A 541 10.73 16.99 -25.14
N GLY A 542 9.53 17.38 -25.57
CA GLY A 542 8.70 16.61 -26.52
C GLY A 542 9.18 16.68 -27.98
N ASN A 543 10.19 17.50 -28.28
CA ASN A 543 10.75 17.68 -29.63
C ASN A 543 12.10 16.95 -29.82
N ASN A 544 12.56 16.18 -28.85
CA ASN A 544 13.71 15.29 -28.91
C ASN A 544 13.24 13.84 -28.81
#